data_825c0213b5bb1088ded05b38e74d35eb
#
_entry.id   825c0213b5bb1088ded05b38e74d35eb
#
_cell.length_a   1.000
_cell.length_b   1.000
_cell.length_c   1.000
_cell.angle_alpha   90.00
_cell.angle_beta   90.00
_cell.angle_gamma   90.00
#
_symmetry.space_group_name_H-M   'P 1'
#
loop_
_entity.id
_entity.type
_entity.pdbx_description
1 polymer ?
#
loop_
_entity_poly.entity_id
_entity_poly.type
_entity_poly.pdbx_seq_one_letter_code
_entity_poly.pdbx_strand_id
1 'polypeptide(L)'
;MPIDANLLMILGLLVIATVAGLAWKALSGRSKQIKHGLQINLKEIAATKDGRPVTEFGDHVTFLQFSSETCATCKQTSKLFHELEKTSHGMLHIEVDITHRLDLAEKFGILQTPTTLVLDSKGFVKSRIGGAPKPSTIEEEIGHFII
;
A
#
# COMPACT_ATOMS: atom_id res chain seq x y z
N MET A 1 -14.24 4.42 48.62
CA MET A 1 -12.96 5.07 48.24
C MET A 1 -13.26 6.08 47.14
N PRO A 2 -12.95 7.37 47.30
CA PRO A 2 -13.11 8.31 46.19
C PRO A 2 -12.13 7.93 45.07
N ILE A 3 -12.63 7.75 43.88
CA ILE A 3 -11.79 7.51 42.71
C ILE A 3 -11.05 8.84 42.49
N ASP A 4 -9.71 8.78 42.58
CA ASP A 4 -8.88 9.98 42.41
C ASP A 4 -9.10 10.57 41.00
N ALA A 5 -9.28 11.89 40.93
CA ALA A 5 -9.48 12.57 39.63
C ALA A 5 -8.36 12.25 38.63
N ASN A 6 -7.15 12.02 39.11
CA ASN A 6 -6.00 11.59 38.30
C ASN A 6 -6.21 10.19 37.70
N LEU A 7 -6.81 9.25 38.43
CA LEU A 7 -7.12 7.91 37.93
C LEU A 7 -8.18 7.95 36.82
N LEU A 8 -9.22 8.78 37.00
CA LEU A 8 -10.24 8.98 35.97
C LEU A 8 -9.65 9.61 34.69
N MET A 9 -8.75 10.57 34.85
CA MET A 9 -8.06 11.20 33.72
C MET A 9 -7.19 10.18 32.95
N ILE A 10 -6.42 9.35 33.67
CA ILE A 10 -5.59 8.29 33.04
C ILE A 10 -6.46 7.28 32.29
N LEU A 11 -7.56 6.82 32.92
CA LEU A 11 -8.48 5.89 32.28
C LEU A 11 -9.12 6.50 31.01
N GLY A 12 -9.51 7.78 31.09
CA GLY A 12 -10.04 8.52 29.94
C GLY A 12 -9.02 8.60 28.77
N LEU A 13 -7.76 8.91 29.07
CA LEU A 13 -6.70 8.95 28.06
C LEU A 13 -6.44 7.57 27.44
N LEU A 14 -6.45 6.52 28.23
CA LEU A 14 -6.29 5.14 27.73
C LEU A 14 -7.42 4.73 26.79
N VAL A 15 -8.66 5.07 27.12
CA VAL A 15 -9.81 4.79 26.26
C VAL A 15 -9.69 5.56 24.94
N ILE A 16 -9.36 6.84 24.98
CA ILE A 16 -9.18 7.68 23.79
C ILE A 16 -8.05 7.10 22.89
N ALA A 17 -6.91 6.77 23.49
CA ALA A 17 -5.78 6.21 22.75
C ALA A 17 -6.14 4.87 22.10
N THR A 18 -6.88 4.01 22.83
CA THR A 18 -7.32 2.72 22.30
C THR A 18 -8.30 2.89 21.13
N VAL A 19 -9.29 3.76 21.28
CA VAL A 19 -10.27 4.05 20.22
C VAL A 19 -9.57 4.64 18.99
N ALA A 20 -8.66 5.59 19.18
CA ALA A 20 -7.89 6.18 18.08
C ALA A 20 -7.03 5.12 17.36
N GLY A 21 -6.36 4.23 18.10
CA GLY A 21 -5.58 3.13 17.54
C GLY A 21 -6.42 2.14 16.74
N LEU A 22 -7.60 1.76 17.25
CA LEU A 22 -8.53 0.88 16.57
C LEU A 22 -9.11 1.54 15.30
N ALA A 23 -9.48 2.81 15.38
CA ALA A 23 -9.94 3.57 14.22
C ALA A 23 -8.85 3.67 13.13
N TRP A 24 -7.62 3.97 13.51
CA TRP A 24 -6.48 3.99 12.59
C TRP A 24 -6.30 2.63 11.90
N LYS A 25 -6.30 1.54 12.67
CA LYS A 25 -6.18 0.17 12.13
C LYS A 25 -7.33 -0.19 11.19
N ALA A 26 -8.55 0.25 11.48
CA ALA A 26 -9.72 -0.01 10.64
C ALA A 26 -9.67 0.77 9.31
N LEU A 27 -9.09 1.97 9.30
CA LEU A 27 -8.97 2.83 8.11
C LEU A 27 -7.75 2.49 7.25
N SER A 28 -6.70 1.90 7.84
CA SER A 28 -5.50 1.47 7.11
C SER A 28 -5.80 0.30 6.17
N GLY A 29 -5.09 0.24 5.05
CA GLY A 29 -5.22 -0.83 4.05
C GLY A 29 -6.48 -0.75 3.20
N ARG A 30 -7.23 0.36 3.26
CA ARG A 30 -8.36 0.61 2.35
C ARG A 30 -7.87 1.23 1.05
N SER A 31 -8.48 0.81 -0.06
CA SER A 31 -8.26 1.45 -1.35
C SER A 31 -8.97 2.80 -1.44
N LYS A 32 -8.30 3.78 -2.04
CA LYS A 32 -8.87 5.07 -2.39
C LYS A 32 -8.76 5.27 -3.89
N GLN A 33 -9.89 5.34 -4.57
CA GLN A 33 -9.97 5.57 -6.00
C GLN A 33 -9.45 6.96 -6.41
N ILE A 34 -8.76 7.02 -7.53
CA ILE A 34 -8.18 8.25 -8.09
C ILE A 34 -8.80 8.50 -9.46
N LYS A 35 -9.55 9.59 -9.60
CA LYS A 35 -10.30 9.91 -10.84
C LYS A 35 -9.41 10.29 -12.02
N HIS A 36 -8.27 10.96 -11.76
CA HIS A 36 -7.30 11.38 -12.77
C HIS A 36 -5.92 10.89 -12.32
N GLY A 37 -5.60 9.65 -12.65
CA GLY A 37 -4.36 9.01 -12.24
C GLY A 37 -3.16 9.50 -13.08
N LEU A 38 -2.04 9.70 -12.41
CA LEU A 38 -0.74 9.90 -13.04
C LEU A 38 -0.34 8.63 -13.78
N GLN A 39 0.26 8.75 -14.95
CA GLN A 39 0.90 7.62 -15.63
C GLN A 39 2.30 7.41 -15.07
N ILE A 40 2.59 6.17 -14.69
CA ILE A 40 3.89 5.77 -14.14
C ILE A 40 4.87 5.48 -15.29
N ASN A 41 6.09 5.97 -15.15
CA ASN A 41 7.21 5.58 -16.01
C ASN A 41 8.11 4.59 -15.28
N LEU A 42 8.09 3.32 -15.71
CA LEU A 42 8.87 2.24 -15.08
C LEU A 42 10.38 2.50 -15.09
N LYS A 43 10.89 3.17 -16.13
CA LYS A 43 12.31 3.53 -16.23
C LYS A 43 12.71 4.57 -15.20
N GLU A 44 11.83 5.54 -14.94
CA GLU A 44 12.08 6.63 -14.00
C GLU A 44 12.14 6.12 -12.56
N ILE A 45 11.25 5.20 -12.20
CA ILE A 45 11.24 4.60 -10.88
C ILE A 45 12.31 3.49 -10.73
N ALA A 46 13.04 3.17 -11.80
CA ALA A 46 14.03 2.10 -11.85
C ALA A 46 13.47 0.78 -11.30
N ALA A 47 12.24 0.45 -11.73
CA ALA A 47 11.53 -0.74 -11.27
C ALA A 47 12.32 -2.01 -11.62
N THR A 48 12.53 -2.85 -10.62
CA THR A 48 13.18 -4.16 -10.79
C THR A 48 12.34 -5.26 -10.16
N LYS A 49 12.40 -6.45 -10.75
CA LYS A 49 11.81 -7.67 -10.20
C LYS A 49 12.79 -8.81 -10.39
N ASP A 50 13.10 -9.51 -9.31
CA ASP A 50 14.09 -10.61 -9.30
C ASP A 50 15.44 -10.19 -9.89
N GLY A 51 15.85 -8.94 -9.60
CA GLY A 51 17.11 -8.37 -10.09
C GLY A 51 17.12 -7.97 -11.57
N ARG A 52 15.98 -8.03 -12.26
CA ARG A 52 15.84 -7.64 -13.66
C ARG A 52 14.99 -6.36 -13.80
N PRO A 53 15.32 -5.45 -14.73
CA PRO A 53 14.49 -4.30 -14.99
C PRO A 53 13.10 -4.72 -15.44
N VAL A 54 12.07 -4.09 -14.87
CA VAL A 54 10.67 -4.25 -15.33
C VAL A 54 10.43 -3.22 -16.43
N THR A 55 10.03 -3.69 -17.60
CA THR A 55 9.79 -2.85 -18.78
C THR A 55 8.32 -2.76 -19.18
N GLU A 56 7.48 -3.64 -18.64
CA GLU A 56 6.07 -3.77 -18.98
C GLU A 56 5.22 -3.85 -17.72
N PHE A 57 3.97 -3.41 -17.82
CA PHE A 57 2.95 -3.56 -16.77
C PHE A 57 2.27 -4.93 -16.89
N GLY A 58 1.54 -5.33 -15.86
CA GLY A 58 0.68 -6.52 -15.94
C GLY A 58 -0.41 -6.35 -16.99
N ASP A 59 -0.85 -7.46 -17.58
CA ASP A 59 -1.86 -7.48 -18.65
C ASP A 59 -3.19 -6.85 -18.21
N HIS A 60 -3.55 -7.01 -16.94
CA HIS A 60 -4.77 -6.48 -16.36
C HIS A 60 -4.49 -5.41 -15.31
N VAL A 61 -3.67 -5.73 -14.32
CA VAL A 61 -3.41 -4.86 -13.16
C VAL A 61 -1.96 -4.98 -12.69
N THR A 62 -1.39 -3.85 -12.29
CA THR A 62 -0.08 -3.79 -11.62
C THR A 62 -0.24 -3.18 -10.23
N PHE A 63 0.26 -3.88 -9.23
CA PHE A 63 0.40 -3.37 -7.87
C PHE A 63 1.83 -2.88 -7.67
N LEU A 64 2.02 -1.57 -7.63
CA LEU A 64 3.30 -0.92 -7.40
C LEU A 64 3.41 -0.56 -5.92
N GLN A 65 4.18 -1.34 -5.19
CA GLN A 65 4.40 -1.17 -3.75
C GLN A 65 5.65 -0.33 -3.49
N PHE A 66 5.48 0.77 -2.76
CA PHE A 66 6.58 1.52 -2.19
C PHE A 66 6.89 0.99 -0.79
N SER A 67 8.14 0.61 -0.58
CA SER A 67 8.62 0.00 0.66
C SER A 67 9.87 0.70 1.20
N SER A 68 10.33 0.29 2.38
CA SER A 68 11.61 0.66 2.94
C SER A 68 12.28 -0.55 3.58
N GLU A 69 13.62 -0.53 3.65
CA GLU A 69 14.43 -1.65 4.16
C GLU A 69 14.04 -2.11 5.56
N THR A 70 13.68 -1.17 6.44
CA THR A 70 13.34 -1.45 7.84
C THR A 70 11.86 -1.78 8.08
N CYS A 71 11.05 -1.79 7.01
CA CYS A 71 9.60 -1.97 7.11
C CYS A 71 9.21 -3.46 7.16
N ALA A 72 8.97 -3.99 8.35
CA ALA A 72 8.52 -5.39 8.52
C ALA A 72 7.16 -5.66 7.85
N THR A 73 6.24 -4.69 7.90
CA THR A 73 4.92 -4.78 7.27
C THR A 73 5.03 -4.82 5.74
N CYS A 74 6.03 -4.13 5.16
CA CYS A 74 6.28 -4.18 3.71
C CYS A 74 6.65 -5.59 3.26
N LYS A 75 7.50 -6.28 4.03
CA LYS A 75 7.89 -7.67 3.73
C LYS A 75 6.69 -8.63 3.75
N GLN A 76 5.75 -8.43 4.69
CA GLN A 76 4.52 -9.22 4.76
C GLN A 76 3.62 -8.92 3.57
N THR A 77 3.50 -7.64 3.19
CA THR A 77 2.72 -7.21 2.03
C THR A 77 3.29 -7.76 0.73
N SER A 78 4.62 -7.73 0.55
CA SER A 78 5.28 -8.31 -0.62
C SER A 78 5.03 -9.81 -0.74
N LYS A 79 5.08 -10.55 0.36
CA LYS A 79 4.74 -11.98 0.36
C LYS A 79 3.29 -12.22 -0.07
N LEU A 80 2.35 -11.44 0.44
CA LEU A 80 0.94 -11.55 0.07
C LEU A 80 0.74 -11.32 -1.43
N PHE A 81 1.32 -10.26 -1.98
CA PHE A 81 1.24 -9.98 -3.42
C PHE A 81 1.91 -11.08 -4.26
N HIS A 82 3.03 -11.61 -3.81
CA HIS A 82 3.72 -12.69 -4.52
C HIS A 82 2.88 -13.97 -4.58
N GLU A 83 2.16 -14.33 -3.52
CA GLU A 83 1.25 -15.48 -3.53
C GLU A 83 0.03 -15.23 -4.43
N LEU A 84 -0.56 -14.03 -4.39
CA LEU A 84 -1.68 -13.68 -5.25
C LEU A 84 -1.30 -13.63 -6.74
N GLU A 85 -0.10 -13.17 -7.06
CA GLU A 85 0.42 -13.13 -8.43
C GLU A 85 0.50 -14.54 -9.07
N LYS A 86 0.82 -15.57 -8.27
CA LYS A 86 0.86 -16.97 -8.76
C LYS A 86 -0.52 -17.50 -9.17
N THR A 87 -1.58 -16.98 -8.57
CA THR A 87 -2.95 -17.46 -8.77
C THR A 87 -3.81 -16.52 -9.63
N SER A 88 -3.38 -15.27 -9.81
CA SER A 88 -4.13 -14.24 -10.53
C SER A 88 -3.48 -13.93 -11.88
N HIS A 89 -4.03 -14.46 -12.96
CA HIS A 89 -3.52 -14.21 -14.31
C HIS A 89 -3.58 -12.71 -14.66
N GLY A 90 -2.51 -12.20 -15.28
CA GLY A 90 -2.43 -10.80 -15.72
C GLY A 90 -2.19 -9.79 -14.60
N MET A 91 -1.97 -10.23 -13.37
CA MET A 91 -1.52 -9.42 -12.26
C MET A 91 0.01 -9.36 -12.23
N LEU A 92 0.57 -8.18 -12.00
CA LEU A 92 2.00 -7.98 -11.75
C LEU A 92 2.19 -7.24 -10.43
N HIS A 93 3.08 -7.74 -9.58
CA HIS A 93 3.55 -7.01 -8.40
C HIS A 93 4.96 -6.49 -8.62
N ILE A 94 5.15 -5.20 -8.36
CA ILE A 94 6.45 -4.51 -8.41
C ILE A 94 6.69 -3.87 -7.05
N GLU A 95 7.85 -4.08 -6.47
CA GLU A 95 8.29 -3.42 -5.24
C GLU A 95 9.40 -2.42 -5.54
N VAL A 96 9.27 -1.20 -5.03
CA VAL A 96 10.26 -0.13 -5.14
C VAL A 96 10.66 0.31 -3.74
N ASP A 97 11.92 0.10 -3.40
CA ASP A 97 12.49 0.60 -2.15
C ASP A 97 12.76 2.11 -2.28
N ILE A 98 12.18 2.88 -1.38
CA ILE A 98 12.33 4.34 -1.34
C ILE A 98 13.18 4.83 -0.16
N THR A 99 13.91 3.93 0.51
CA THR A 99 14.78 4.28 1.66
C THR A 99 15.73 5.43 1.31
N HIS A 100 16.29 5.41 0.10
CA HIS A 100 17.20 6.44 -0.41
C HIS A 100 16.64 7.19 -1.63
N ARG A 101 15.34 7.13 -1.86
CA ARG A 101 14.64 7.72 -3.00
C ARG A 101 13.54 8.68 -2.54
N LEU A 102 13.95 9.71 -1.77
CA LEU A 102 13.03 10.78 -1.32
C LEU A 102 12.36 11.51 -2.49
N ASP A 103 13.05 11.60 -3.63
CA ASP A 103 12.52 12.11 -4.89
C ASP A 103 11.22 11.39 -5.31
N LEU A 104 11.20 10.07 -5.21
CA LEU A 104 10.01 9.27 -5.52
C LEU A 104 8.93 9.41 -4.44
N ALA A 105 9.34 9.44 -3.16
CA ALA A 105 8.40 9.63 -2.07
C ALA A 105 7.64 10.96 -2.20
N GLU A 106 8.34 12.04 -2.51
CA GLU A 106 7.74 13.35 -2.74
C GLU A 106 6.87 13.37 -4.00
N LYS A 107 7.41 12.89 -5.13
CA LYS A 107 6.70 12.86 -6.42
C LYS A 107 5.37 12.13 -6.33
N PHE A 108 5.32 10.99 -5.66
CA PHE A 108 4.12 10.17 -5.53
C PHE A 108 3.34 10.42 -4.23
N GLY A 109 3.78 11.37 -3.41
CA GLY A 109 3.13 11.72 -2.13
C GLY A 109 3.07 10.53 -1.18
N ILE A 110 4.19 9.78 -1.04
CA ILE A 110 4.27 8.63 -0.15
C ILE A 110 4.60 9.10 1.24
N LEU A 111 3.62 9.07 2.14
CA LEU A 111 3.74 9.52 3.53
C LEU A 111 4.02 8.39 4.51
N GLN A 112 3.83 7.16 4.09
CA GLN A 112 4.03 5.94 4.90
C GLN A 112 4.37 4.75 4.02
N THR A 113 5.03 3.75 4.58
CA THR A 113 5.28 2.45 3.94
C THR A 113 4.62 1.31 4.73
N PRO A 114 4.05 0.30 4.05
CA PRO A 114 3.88 0.25 2.61
C PRO A 114 2.81 1.22 2.10
N THR A 115 3.01 1.75 0.90
CA THR A 115 1.93 2.36 0.10
C THR A 115 1.93 1.67 -1.25
N THR A 116 0.75 1.23 -1.70
CA THR A 116 0.60 0.54 -2.97
C THR A 116 -0.24 1.38 -3.92
N LEU A 117 0.26 1.63 -5.12
CA LEU A 117 -0.51 2.18 -6.23
C LEU A 117 -1.02 1.04 -7.10
N VAL A 118 -2.29 1.09 -7.45
CA VAL A 118 -2.93 0.14 -8.35
C VAL A 118 -3.01 0.77 -9.73
N LEU A 119 -2.41 0.11 -10.72
CA LEU A 119 -2.23 0.63 -12.07
C LEU A 119 -2.97 -0.25 -13.06
N ASP A 120 -3.49 0.37 -14.12
CA ASP A 120 -3.98 -0.38 -15.28
C ASP A 120 -2.83 -0.89 -16.16
N SER A 121 -3.14 -1.66 -17.21
CA SER A 121 -2.17 -2.20 -18.17
C SER A 121 -1.38 -1.13 -18.95
N LYS A 122 -1.82 0.12 -18.91
CA LYS A 122 -1.13 1.27 -19.51
C LYS A 122 -0.30 2.08 -18.52
N GLY A 123 -0.29 1.66 -17.24
CA GLY A 123 0.44 2.32 -16.16
C GLY A 123 -0.23 3.53 -15.56
N PHE A 124 -1.53 3.76 -15.80
CA PHE A 124 -2.26 4.83 -15.12
C PHE A 124 -2.68 4.39 -13.71
N VAL A 125 -2.42 5.23 -12.74
CA VAL A 125 -2.83 5.02 -11.35
C VAL A 125 -4.35 5.14 -11.24
N LYS A 126 -5.02 4.07 -10.81
CA LYS A 126 -6.47 4.03 -10.59
C LYS A 126 -6.85 4.16 -9.13
N SER A 127 -6.06 3.56 -8.26
CA SER A 127 -6.30 3.65 -6.82
C SER A 127 -5.01 3.59 -6.02
N ARG A 128 -5.12 3.93 -4.74
CA ARG A 128 -4.02 3.94 -3.77
C ARG A 128 -4.47 3.22 -2.50
N ILE A 129 -3.59 2.38 -1.99
CA ILE A 129 -3.76 1.68 -0.71
C ILE A 129 -2.66 2.14 0.23
N GLY A 130 -3.00 2.81 1.32
CA GLY A 130 -2.06 3.23 2.37
C GLY A 130 -1.99 2.21 3.48
N GLY A 131 -0.77 1.78 3.84
CA GLY A 131 -0.54 0.71 4.80
C GLY A 131 -0.70 -0.68 4.20
N ALA A 132 -0.66 -1.72 5.06
CA ALA A 132 -0.83 -3.10 4.61
C ALA A 132 -2.25 -3.34 4.07
N PRO A 133 -2.39 -3.75 2.81
CA PRO A 133 -3.70 -4.06 2.24
C PRO A 133 -4.28 -5.32 2.89
N LYS A 134 -5.60 -5.37 2.97
CA LYS A 134 -6.31 -6.60 3.33
C LYS A 134 -6.43 -7.48 2.07
N PRO A 135 -6.40 -8.81 2.18
CA PRO A 135 -6.62 -9.70 1.04
C PRO A 135 -7.88 -9.35 0.24
N SER A 136 -8.99 -9.09 0.94
CA SER A 136 -10.25 -8.69 0.31
C SER A 136 -10.16 -7.38 -0.48
N THR A 137 -9.35 -6.41 -0.04
CA THR A 137 -9.13 -5.16 -0.76
C THR A 137 -8.37 -5.42 -2.07
N ILE A 138 -7.40 -6.33 -2.05
CA ILE A 138 -6.63 -6.68 -3.25
C ILE A 138 -7.52 -7.44 -4.23
N GLU A 139 -8.32 -8.39 -3.76
CA GLU A 139 -9.27 -9.15 -4.59
C GLU A 139 -10.31 -8.23 -5.24
N GLU A 140 -10.83 -7.25 -4.50
CA GLU A 140 -11.73 -6.21 -5.02
C GLU A 140 -11.08 -5.38 -6.12
N GLU A 141 -9.83 -4.93 -5.91
CA GLU A 141 -9.09 -4.19 -6.93
C GLU A 141 -8.83 -5.05 -8.18
N ILE A 142 -8.43 -6.30 -8.03
CA ILE A 142 -8.26 -7.23 -9.16
C ILE A 142 -9.59 -7.37 -9.91
N GLY A 143 -10.69 -7.52 -9.20
CA GLY A 143 -12.03 -7.65 -9.79
C GLY A 143 -12.42 -6.48 -10.68
N HIS A 144 -11.98 -5.26 -10.37
CA HIS A 144 -12.25 -4.07 -11.19
C HIS A 144 -11.55 -4.07 -12.56
N PHE A 145 -10.51 -4.90 -12.75
CA PHE A 145 -9.71 -4.95 -13.98
C PHE A 145 -9.95 -6.19 -14.85
N ILE A 146 -10.66 -7.17 -14.34
CA ILE A 146 -10.91 -8.45 -15.04
C ILE A 146 -12.28 -8.47 -15.77
N ILE A 147 -13.08 -7.41 -15.60
CA ILE A 147 -14.42 -7.31 -16.23
C ILE A 147 -14.31 -6.85 -17.68
#